data_880a8a008da17e148317755eaaeeaba5
#
_entry.id   880a8a008da17e148317755eaaeeaba5
#
_cell.length_a   1.000
_cell.length_b   1.000
_cell.length_c   1.000
_cell.angle_alpha   90.00
_cell.angle_beta   90.00
_cell.angle_gamma   90.00
#
_symmetry.space_group_name_H-M   'P 1'
#
loop_
_entity.id
_entity.type
_entity.pdbx_description
1 polymer ?
#
loop_
_entity_poly.entity_id
_entity_poly.type
_entity_poly.pdbx_seq_one_letter_code
_entity_poly.pdbx_strand_id
1 'polypeptide(L)'
;MSKKTETVQSYWDARSDLFGNYYKKPSSFDRIFRKGVYERQAIAVKACKDIPGASVLDIGSGPGINSVSLIKNAGASHVFGIDFAQQMIDYAANTAKEEGVADKTTFVLGDALTYNFGGKTFDYTYALGVFDYISDAQALLNRMSQLSTTSFMASWPENGVRMALRRYRYTCPLFHYTEQQIIDLHKKAGISKDKLEIIRIGGGWATVAHK
;
A
#
# COMPACT_ATOMS: atom_id res chain seq x y z
N MET A 1 14.76 13.25 -6.93
CA MET A 1 14.52 11.78 -6.91
C MET A 1 15.83 11.04 -6.78
N SER A 2 15.95 10.08 -5.88
CA SER A 2 17.15 9.27 -5.77
C SER A 2 17.25 8.33 -6.98
N LYS A 3 18.50 8.02 -7.42
CA LYS A 3 18.77 7.13 -8.58
C LYS A 3 18.05 5.76 -8.46
N LYS A 4 17.76 5.29 -7.22
CA LYS A 4 17.00 4.06 -6.93
C LYS A 4 15.49 4.21 -7.15
N THR A 5 14.92 5.37 -6.88
CA THR A 5 13.49 5.66 -7.10
C THR A 5 13.18 5.70 -8.60
N GLU A 6 14.04 6.27 -9.41
CA GLU A 6 13.90 6.27 -10.87
C GLU A 6 13.89 4.85 -11.45
N THR A 7 14.75 3.95 -10.94
CA THR A 7 14.79 2.56 -11.39
C THR A 7 13.49 1.81 -11.05
N VAL A 8 12.87 2.05 -9.90
CA VAL A 8 11.58 1.46 -9.50
C VAL A 8 10.46 2.03 -10.36
N GLN A 9 10.45 3.34 -10.58
CA GLN A 9 9.46 4.01 -11.43
C GLN A 9 9.48 3.48 -12.85
N SER A 10 10.65 3.44 -13.50
CA SER A 10 10.76 2.93 -14.88
C SER A 10 10.37 1.45 -15.00
N TYR A 11 10.60 0.66 -13.95
CA TYR A 11 10.16 -0.73 -13.89
C TYR A 11 8.62 -0.84 -13.93
N TRP A 12 7.91 0.01 -13.16
CA TRP A 12 6.46 -0.01 -13.09
C TRP A 12 5.82 0.65 -14.31
N ASP A 13 6.37 1.73 -14.85
CA ASP A 13 5.93 2.35 -16.10
C ASP A 13 5.96 1.36 -17.26
N ALA A 14 7.02 0.54 -17.37
CA ALA A 14 7.16 -0.45 -18.43
C ALA A 14 6.23 -1.68 -18.29
N ARG A 15 5.58 -1.91 -17.12
CA ARG A 15 4.81 -3.13 -16.82
C ARG A 15 3.39 -2.88 -16.33
N SER A 16 2.95 -1.66 -16.32
CA SER A 16 1.60 -1.28 -15.91
C SER A 16 0.51 -2.00 -16.72
N ASP A 17 0.72 -2.23 -18.04
CA ASP A 17 -0.22 -2.96 -18.90
C ASP A 17 -0.48 -4.40 -18.43
N LEU A 18 0.53 -5.07 -17.88
CA LEU A 18 0.41 -6.40 -17.33
C LEU A 18 -0.43 -6.42 -16.04
N PHE A 19 -0.41 -5.33 -15.26
CA PHE A 19 -1.14 -5.22 -14.00
C PHE A 19 -2.61 -4.85 -14.18
N GLY A 20 -2.98 -4.04 -15.16
CA GLY A 20 -4.38 -3.71 -15.46
C GLY A 20 -5.23 -4.94 -15.77
N ASN A 21 -4.65 -5.92 -16.46
CA ASN A 21 -5.32 -7.20 -16.76
C ASN A 21 -5.24 -8.22 -15.61
N TYR A 22 -4.26 -8.08 -14.71
CA TYR A 22 -3.92 -9.03 -13.68
C TYR A 22 -4.97 -9.14 -12.56
N TYR A 23 -5.79 -8.12 -12.36
CA TYR A 23 -6.83 -8.09 -11.33
C TYR A 23 -8.24 -8.40 -11.85
N LYS A 24 -8.45 -8.39 -13.17
CA LYS A 24 -9.82 -8.49 -13.75
C LYS A 24 -10.50 -9.86 -13.63
N LYS A 25 -9.77 -10.98 -13.51
CA LYS A 25 -10.36 -12.32 -13.25
C LYS A 25 -9.35 -13.24 -12.54
N PRO A 26 -9.35 -13.31 -11.20
CA PRO A 26 -8.47 -14.25 -10.50
C PRO A 26 -8.92 -15.69 -10.75
N SER A 27 -8.03 -16.53 -11.31
CA SER A 27 -8.24 -17.97 -11.35
C SER A 27 -8.13 -18.59 -9.95
N SER A 28 -8.64 -19.82 -9.76
CA SER A 28 -8.46 -20.55 -8.48
C SER A 28 -6.99 -20.74 -8.12
N PHE A 29 -6.13 -20.85 -9.12
CA PHE A 29 -4.68 -20.94 -8.99
C PHE A 29 -4.07 -19.62 -8.45
N ASP A 30 -4.57 -18.49 -8.96
CA ASP A 30 -4.16 -17.17 -8.48
C ASP A 30 -4.46 -16.96 -6.99
N ARG A 31 -5.56 -17.51 -6.48
CA ARG A 31 -5.92 -17.42 -5.05
C ARG A 31 -4.89 -18.07 -4.14
N ILE A 32 -4.31 -19.20 -4.56
CA ILE A 32 -3.29 -19.92 -3.77
C ILE A 32 -1.96 -19.13 -3.80
N PHE A 33 -1.50 -18.74 -4.99
CA PHE A 33 -0.22 -18.03 -5.14
C PHE A 33 -0.25 -16.58 -4.67
N ARG A 34 -1.45 -15.97 -4.58
CA ARG A 34 -1.67 -14.59 -4.14
C ARG A 34 -2.32 -14.46 -2.77
N LYS A 35 -2.32 -15.53 -1.97
CA LYS A 35 -2.93 -15.54 -0.64
C LYS A 35 -2.60 -14.27 0.16
N GLY A 36 -1.33 -13.91 0.27
CA GLY A 36 -0.90 -12.71 0.99
C GLY A 36 -1.43 -11.38 0.43
N VAL A 37 -1.78 -11.30 -0.86
CA VAL A 37 -2.40 -10.09 -1.45
C VAL A 37 -3.83 -9.93 -0.93
N TYR A 38 -4.61 -11.01 -0.89
CA TYR A 38 -5.98 -10.99 -0.38
C TYR A 38 -6.02 -10.81 1.14
N GLU A 39 -5.09 -11.46 1.87
CA GLU A 39 -4.99 -11.33 3.32
C GLU A 39 -4.72 -9.88 3.74
N ARG A 40 -3.74 -9.20 3.13
CA ARG A 40 -3.44 -7.80 3.46
C ARG A 40 -4.58 -6.86 3.08
N GLN A 41 -5.31 -7.12 1.98
CA GLN A 41 -6.50 -6.36 1.61
C GLN A 41 -7.62 -6.54 2.66
N ALA A 42 -7.87 -7.77 3.10
CA ALA A 42 -8.88 -8.06 4.12
C ALA A 42 -8.55 -7.37 5.45
N ILE A 43 -7.27 -7.34 5.85
CA ILE A 43 -6.82 -6.61 7.04
C ILE A 43 -7.04 -5.11 6.88
N ALA A 44 -6.70 -4.53 5.71
CA ALA A 44 -6.92 -3.11 5.43
C ALA A 44 -8.41 -2.73 5.50
N VAL A 45 -9.29 -3.55 4.93
CA VAL A 45 -10.75 -3.36 5.01
C VAL A 45 -11.22 -3.45 6.45
N LYS A 46 -10.74 -4.43 7.23
CA LYS A 46 -11.10 -4.57 8.65
C LYS A 46 -10.67 -3.34 9.45
N ALA A 47 -9.41 -2.94 9.34
CA ALA A 47 -8.87 -1.78 10.07
C ALA A 47 -9.62 -0.47 9.72
N CYS A 48 -10.02 -0.30 8.45
CA CYS A 48 -10.80 0.86 8.04
C CYS A 48 -12.24 0.83 8.56
N LYS A 49 -12.87 -0.35 8.68
CA LYS A 49 -14.22 -0.50 9.26
C LYS A 49 -14.32 -0.03 10.71
N ASP A 50 -13.22 -0.14 11.44
CA ASP A 50 -13.14 0.30 12.84
C ASP A 50 -13.13 1.84 12.95
N ILE A 51 -13.10 2.56 11.82
CA ILE A 51 -13.12 4.03 11.71
C ILE A 51 -14.28 4.46 10.78
N PRO A 52 -15.51 4.53 11.25
CA PRO A 52 -16.68 4.83 10.42
C PRO A 52 -16.54 6.15 9.64
N GLY A 53 -16.77 6.11 8.34
CA GLY A 53 -16.67 7.28 7.49
C GLY A 53 -15.25 7.82 7.27
N ALA A 54 -14.23 7.00 7.49
CA ALA A 54 -12.82 7.39 7.41
C ALA A 54 -12.48 8.12 6.11
N SER A 55 -11.70 9.20 6.22
CA SER A 55 -10.88 9.74 5.16
C SER A 55 -9.59 8.92 5.06
N VAL A 56 -9.25 8.44 3.87
CA VAL A 56 -8.18 7.45 3.69
C VAL A 56 -7.10 7.94 2.74
N LEU A 57 -5.83 7.67 3.07
CA LEU A 57 -4.68 7.82 2.17
C LEU A 57 -4.18 6.43 1.74
N ASP A 58 -4.19 6.18 0.44
CA ASP A 58 -3.64 4.98 -0.22
C ASP A 58 -2.29 5.30 -0.84
N ILE A 59 -1.20 4.90 -0.19
CA ILE A 59 0.16 5.12 -0.69
C ILE A 59 0.57 3.95 -1.59
N GLY A 60 0.94 4.26 -2.84
CA GLY A 60 1.17 3.27 -3.88
C GLY A 60 -0.15 2.63 -4.30
N SER A 61 -1.13 3.47 -4.68
CA SER A 61 -2.50 3.06 -4.96
C SER A 61 -2.62 2.06 -6.12
N GLY A 62 -1.60 2.00 -6.98
CA GLY A 62 -1.63 1.14 -8.15
C GLY A 62 -2.90 1.37 -8.98
N PRO A 63 -3.57 0.31 -9.47
CA PRO A 63 -4.78 0.43 -10.28
C PRO A 63 -6.06 0.74 -9.46
N GLY A 64 -5.95 1.16 -8.19
CA GLY A 64 -7.06 1.65 -7.37
C GLY A 64 -7.99 0.59 -6.77
N ILE A 65 -7.69 -0.71 -6.93
CA ILE A 65 -8.57 -1.80 -6.49
C ILE A 65 -8.76 -1.80 -4.97
N ASN A 66 -7.69 -1.55 -4.20
CA ASN A 66 -7.79 -1.46 -2.75
C ASN A 66 -8.58 -0.21 -2.34
N SER A 67 -8.34 0.93 -2.98
CA SER A 67 -9.10 2.17 -2.76
C SER A 67 -10.60 1.97 -2.94
N VAL A 68 -11.02 1.36 -4.06
CA VAL A 68 -12.42 1.01 -4.32
C VAL A 68 -12.97 0.05 -3.27
N SER A 69 -12.17 -0.94 -2.87
CA SER A 69 -12.57 -1.91 -1.85
C SER A 69 -12.83 -1.25 -0.50
N LEU A 70 -12.05 -0.25 -0.09
CA LEU A 70 -12.27 0.46 1.17
C LEU A 70 -13.57 1.30 1.14
N ILE A 71 -13.90 1.91 0.03
CA ILE A 71 -15.19 2.62 -0.11
C ILE A 71 -16.35 1.64 -0.04
N LYS A 72 -16.32 0.57 -0.84
CA LYS A 72 -17.47 -0.34 -0.97
C LYS A 72 -17.65 -1.26 0.23
N ASN A 73 -16.54 -1.72 0.82
CA ASN A 73 -16.56 -2.79 1.80
C ASN A 73 -16.25 -2.30 3.23
N ALA A 74 -15.61 -1.13 3.39
CA ALA A 74 -15.30 -0.57 4.71
C ALA A 74 -16.06 0.73 5.02
N GLY A 75 -16.76 1.33 4.06
CA GLY A 75 -17.53 2.54 4.27
C GLY A 75 -16.66 3.80 4.40
N ALA A 76 -15.46 3.80 3.82
CA ALA A 76 -14.63 5.00 3.74
C ALA A 76 -15.40 6.13 3.03
N SER A 77 -15.34 7.35 3.56
CA SER A 77 -16.03 8.50 2.97
C SER A 77 -15.31 9.00 1.72
N HIS A 78 -13.99 8.97 1.74
CA HIS A 78 -13.15 9.37 0.62
C HIS A 78 -11.79 8.66 0.68
N VAL A 79 -11.26 8.27 -0.48
CA VAL A 79 -9.90 7.74 -0.61
C VAL A 79 -9.06 8.65 -1.50
N PHE A 80 -7.96 9.13 -0.96
CA PHE A 80 -6.92 9.83 -1.68
C PHE A 80 -5.80 8.84 -2.02
N GLY A 81 -5.65 8.49 -3.29
CA GLY A 81 -4.61 7.58 -3.77
C GLY A 81 -3.44 8.36 -4.37
N ILE A 82 -2.23 7.96 -4.04
CA ILE A 82 -1.01 8.50 -4.63
C ILE A 82 -0.14 7.38 -5.19
N ASP A 83 0.31 7.54 -6.43
CA ASP A 83 1.26 6.62 -7.06
C ASP A 83 2.25 7.41 -7.92
N PHE A 84 3.46 6.90 -8.09
CA PHE A 84 4.48 7.58 -8.91
C PHE A 84 4.42 7.19 -10.40
N ALA A 85 3.60 6.21 -10.77
CA ALA A 85 3.42 5.76 -12.15
C ALA A 85 2.13 6.34 -12.75
N GLN A 86 2.24 7.15 -13.82
CA GLN A 86 1.08 7.79 -14.46
C GLN A 86 0.03 6.77 -14.91
N GLN A 87 0.47 5.66 -15.51
CA GLN A 87 -0.47 4.63 -15.98
C GLN A 87 -1.26 3.99 -14.83
N MET A 88 -0.67 3.88 -13.62
CA MET A 88 -1.40 3.38 -12.45
C MET A 88 -2.49 4.35 -12.03
N ILE A 89 -2.23 5.66 -12.07
CA ILE A 89 -3.23 6.69 -11.81
C ILE A 89 -4.38 6.63 -12.83
N ASP A 90 -4.04 6.47 -14.12
CA ASP A 90 -5.05 6.34 -15.17
C ASP A 90 -5.93 5.08 -14.98
N TYR A 91 -5.32 3.95 -14.63
CA TYR A 91 -6.06 2.74 -14.27
C TYR A 91 -6.92 2.91 -13.02
N ALA A 92 -6.40 3.58 -11.98
CA ALA A 92 -7.15 3.83 -10.75
C ALA A 92 -8.39 4.68 -11.00
N ALA A 93 -8.27 5.74 -11.80
CA ALA A 93 -9.40 6.58 -12.19
C ALA A 93 -10.46 5.79 -12.99
N ASN A 94 -10.02 4.95 -13.93
CA ASN A 94 -10.92 4.10 -14.70
C ASN A 94 -11.60 3.06 -13.80
N THR A 95 -10.86 2.39 -12.90
CA THR A 95 -11.41 1.42 -11.94
C THR A 95 -12.48 2.08 -11.07
N ALA A 96 -12.22 3.27 -10.53
CA ALA A 96 -13.18 3.98 -9.69
C ALA A 96 -14.45 4.37 -10.48
N LYS A 97 -14.31 4.75 -11.74
CA LYS A 97 -15.43 5.06 -12.63
C LYS A 97 -16.27 3.80 -12.95
N GLU A 98 -15.62 2.70 -13.35
CA GLU A 98 -16.29 1.42 -13.63
C GLU A 98 -17.05 0.88 -12.42
N GLU A 99 -16.50 1.11 -11.21
CA GLU A 99 -17.06 0.65 -9.94
C GLU A 99 -18.05 1.65 -9.28
N GLY A 100 -18.30 2.79 -9.92
CA GLY A 100 -19.29 3.78 -9.49
C GLY A 100 -18.92 4.54 -8.21
N VAL A 101 -17.61 4.76 -7.96
CA VAL A 101 -17.10 5.45 -6.76
C VAL A 101 -16.14 6.61 -7.08
N ALA A 102 -16.16 7.09 -8.32
CA ALA A 102 -15.26 8.15 -8.78
C ALA A 102 -15.42 9.46 -7.98
N ASP A 103 -16.63 9.76 -7.51
CA ASP A 103 -16.95 10.90 -6.65
C ASP A 103 -16.33 10.82 -5.24
N LYS A 104 -15.95 9.61 -4.81
CA LYS A 104 -15.33 9.32 -3.51
C LYS A 104 -13.84 9.03 -3.60
N THR A 105 -13.22 9.28 -4.75
CA THR A 105 -11.79 9.02 -4.95
C THR A 105 -11.09 10.22 -5.55
N THR A 106 -9.82 10.41 -5.16
CA THR A 106 -8.89 11.35 -5.81
C THR A 106 -7.60 10.61 -6.03
N PHE A 107 -7.14 10.50 -7.27
CA PHE A 107 -5.84 9.87 -7.58
C PHE A 107 -4.87 10.91 -8.11
N VAL A 108 -3.65 10.92 -7.57
CA VAL A 108 -2.61 11.89 -7.93
C VAL A 108 -1.28 11.20 -8.26
N LEU A 109 -0.61 11.71 -9.28
CA LEU A 109 0.74 11.34 -9.61
C LEU A 109 1.71 12.01 -8.63
N GLY A 110 2.54 11.22 -7.93
CA GLY A 110 3.55 11.78 -7.03
C GLY A 110 4.29 10.74 -6.20
N ASP A 111 5.35 11.20 -5.57
CA ASP A 111 6.08 10.43 -4.56
C ASP A 111 5.54 10.83 -3.18
N ALA A 112 5.01 9.85 -2.43
CA ALA A 112 4.42 10.07 -1.12
C ALA A 112 5.37 10.68 -0.10
N LEU A 113 6.69 10.47 -0.26
CA LEU A 113 7.71 11.05 0.62
C LEU A 113 7.84 12.56 0.45
N THR A 114 7.63 13.07 -0.76
CA THR A 114 7.89 14.47 -1.12
C THR A 114 6.63 15.26 -1.50
N TYR A 115 5.51 14.56 -1.72
CA TYR A 115 4.26 15.19 -2.12
C TYR A 115 3.74 16.16 -1.05
N ASN A 116 3.35 17.35 -1.49
CA ASN A 116 2.76 18.36 -0.61
C ASN A 116 1.26 18.12 -0.46
N PHE A 117 0.85 17.54 0.65
CA PHE A 117 -0.58 17.33 0.97
C PHE A 117 -1.29 18.61 1.48
N GLY A 118 -0.62 19.77 1.50
CA GLY A 118 -1.24 21.03 1.90
C GLY A 118 -1.73 21.06 3.36
N GLY A 119 -1.05 20.37 4.26
CA GLY A 119 -1.44 20.23 5.67
C GLY A 119 -2.58 19.23 5.92
N LYS A 120 -3.06 18.54 4.90
CA LYS A 120 -4.11 17.51 5.06
C LYS A 120 -3.56 16.32 5.87
N THR A 121 -4.41 15.78 6.72
CA THR A 121 -4.25 14.50 7.40
C THR A 121 -5.44 13.59 7.05
N PHE A 122 -5.29 12.31 7.33
CA PHE A 122 -6.27 11.29 7.01
C PHE A 122 -6.57 10.44 8.26
N ASP A 123 -7.78 9.96 8.41
CA ASP A 123 -8.13 9.11 9.55
C ASP A 123 -7.39 7.78 9.47
N TYR A 124 -7.21 7.28 8.25
CA TYR A 124 -6.52 6.03 7.99
C TYR A 124 -5.54 6.17 6.82
N THR A 125 -4.30 5.72 7.01
CA THR A 125 -3.30 5.66 5.93
C THR A 125 -2.84 4.22 5.74
N TYR A 126 -2.70 3.76 4.50
CA TYR A 126 -2.13 2.44 4.27
C TYR A 126 -1.17 2.40 3.07
N ALA A 127 -0.26 1.40 3.11
CA ALA A 127 0.71 1.13 2.05
C ALA A 127 0.82 -0.39 1.85
N LEU A 128 0.22 -0.92 0.78
CA LEU A 128 0.19 -2.35 0.48
C LEU A 128 1.12 -2.71 -0.68
N GLY A 129 2.23 -3.41 -0.38
CA GLY A 129 3.21 -3.83 -1.38
C GLY A 129 4.13 -2.71 -1.84
N VAL A 130 4.29 -1.67 -1.03
CA VAL A 130 5.17 -0.52 -1.28
C VAL A 130 6.53 -0.70 -0.64
N PHE A 131 6.57 -1.23 0.59
CA PHE A 131 7.81 -1.45 1.34
C PHE A 131 8.77 -2.45 0.67
N ASP A 132 8.28 -3.21 -0.31
CA ASP A 132 9.09 -4.04 -1.19
C ASP A 132 10.12 -3.23 -1.98
N TYR A 133 9.82 -1.96 -2.28
CA TYR A 133 10.53 -1.11 -3.23
C TYR A 133 11.17 0.14 -2.61
N ILE A 134 10.89 0.44 -1.35
CA ILE A 134 11.37 1.65 -0.68
C ILE A 134 12.70 1.39 0.02
N SER A 135 13.72 2.18 -0.32
CA SER A 135 15.05 2.07 0.30
C SER A 135 15.11 2.68 1.70
N ASP A 136 14.29 3.71 1.97
CA ASP A 136 14.18 4.35 3.28
C ASP A 136 12.78 4.07 3.87
N ALA A 137 12.65 2.87 4.43
CA ALA A 137 11.41 2.45 5.09
C ALA A 137 11.06 3.32 6.30
N GLN A 138 12.07 3.84 7.01
CA GLN A 138 11.82 4.70 8.17
C GLN A 138 11.19 6.04 7.75
N ALA A 139 11.69 6.65 6.68
CA ALA A 139 11.12 7.90 6.17
C ALA A 139 9.65 7.71 5.77
N LEU A 140 9.33 6.63 5.04
CA LEU A 140 7.95 6.35 4.65
C LEU A 140 7.05 6.08 5.86
N LEU A 141 7.51 5.28 6.82
CA LEU A 141 6.74 4.98 8.02
C LEU A 141 6.48 6.22 8.88
N ASN A 142 7.50 7.08 9.04
CA ASN A 142 7.34 8.37 9.71
C ASN A 142 6.32 9.25 8.98
N ARG A 143 6.36 9.26 7.65
CA ARG A 143 5.40 10.03 6.83
C ARG A 143 3.98 9.52 7.01
N MET A 144 3.78 8.19 6.98
CA MET A 144 2.48 7.57 7.25
C MET A 144 1.97 7.95 8.65
N SER A 145 2.83 7.84 9.67
CA SER A 145 2.49 8.25 11.04
C SER A 145 2.09 9.73 11.12
N GLN A 146 2.80 10.64 10.47
CA GLN A 146 2.48 12.08 10.46
C GLN A 146 1.15 12.39 9.77
N LEU A 147 0.84 11.69 8.67
CA LEU A 147 -0.36 11.91 7.88
C LEU A 147 -1.61 11.23 8.46
N SER A 148 -1.46 10.28 9.40
CA SER A 148 -2.56 9.56 10.01
C SER A 148 -3.02 10.20 11.31
N THR A 149 -4.33 10.33 11.51
CA THR A 149 -4.90 10.81 12.78
C THR A 149 -5.31 9.66 13.71
N THR A 150 -5.78 8.53 13.20
CA THR A 150 -6.31 7.41 13.99
C THR A 150 -5.44 6.16 13.87
N SER A 151 -5.19 5.68 12.65
CA SER A 151 -4.35 4.48 12.46
C SER A 151 -3.68 4.46 11.10
N PHE A 152 -2.65 3.62 10.96
CA PHE A 152 -2.05 3.34 9.68
C PHE A 152 -1.63 1.87 9.55
N MET A 153 -1.61 1.38 8.32
CA MET A 153 -1.29 -0.01 8.01
C MET A 153 -0.19 -0.10 6.95
N ALA A 154 0.73 -1.03 7.14
CA ALA A 154 1.76 -1.37 6.15
C ALA A 154 1.84 -2.88 5.92
N SER A 155 2.20 -3.29 4.71
CA SER A 155 2.57 -4.68 4.43
C SER A 155 4.06 -4.80 4.16
N TRP A 156 4.69 -5.80 4.75
CA TRP A 156 6.13 -6.01 4.83
C TRP A 156 6.51 -7.34 4.21
N PRO A 157 7.34 -7.36 3.17
CA PRO A 157 7.80 -8.61 2.59
C PRO A 157 8.87 -9.26 3.46
N GLU A 158 8.84 -10.59 3.54
CA GLU A 158 9.90 -11.38 4.19
C GLU A 158 10.93 -11.88 3.18
N ASN A 159 12.08 -12.30 3.70
CA ASN A 159 13.03 -13.10 2.94
C ASN A 159 12.52 -14.54 2.83
N GLY A 160 12.71 -15.18 1.67
CA GLY A 160 12.27 -16.55 1.43
C GLY A 160 12.27 -16.93 -0.04
N VAL A 161 11.81 -18.13 -0.36
CA VAL A 161 11.77 -18.64 -1.74
C VAL A 161 11.03 -17.70 -2.70
N ARG A 162 9.90 -17.15 -2.26
CA ARG A 162 9.12 -16.19 -3.04
C ARG A 162 9.92 -14.92 -3.34
N MET A 163 10.65 -14.39 -2.37
CA MET A 163 11.49 -13.21 -2.55
C MET A 163 12.68 -13.52 -3.47
N ALA A 164 13.29 -14.71 -3.35
CA ALA A 164 14.36 -15.14 -4.25
C ALA A 164 13.89 -15.23 -5.71
N LEU A 165 12.71 -15.82 -5.95
CA LEU A 165 12.10 -15.87 -7.29
C LEU A 165 11.77 -14.46 -7.83
N ARG A 166 11.29 -13.56 -6.98
CA ARG A 166 11.04 -12.17 -7.38
C ARG A 166 12.34 -11.45 -7.75
N ARG A 167 13.42 -11.61 -6.98
CA ARG A 167 14.73 -11.02 -7.29
C ARG A 167 15.29 -11.48 -8.64
N TYR A 168 15.02 -12.73 -9.02
CA TYR A 168 15.40 -13.22 -10.35
C TYR A 168 14.56 -12.60 -11.48
N ARG A 169 13.27 -12.32 -11.24
CA ARG A 169 12.33 -11.80 -12.25
C ARG A 169 12.26 -10.29 -12.32
N TYR A 170 12.61 -9.57 -11.25
CA TYR A 170 12.49 -8.13 -11.14
C TYR A 170 13.83 -7.46 -11.33
N THR A 171 13.88 -6.46 -12.21
CA THR A 171 15.08 -5.69 -12.51
C THR A 171 15.30 -4.51 -11.56
N CYS A 172 14.33 -4.19 -10.71
CA CYS A 172 14.42 -3.16 -9.69
C CYS A 172 14.87 -3.73 -8.34
N PRO A 173 15.44 -2.90 -7.44
CA PRO A 173 15.78 -3.30 -6.09
C PRO A 173 14.56 -3.80 -5.32
N LEU A 174 14.72 -4.89 -4.54
CA LEU A 174 13.70 -5.43 -3.65
C LEU A 174 14.25 -5.51 -2.23
N PHE A 175 13.48 -4.99 -1.29
CA PHE A 175 13.77 -4.99 0.14
C PHE A 175 12.93 -6.05 0.84
N HIS A 176 13.39 -6.49 2.02
CA HIS A 176 12.68 -7.44 2.88
C HIS A 176 13.01 -7.12 4.34
N TYR A 177 12.15 -7.55 5.25
CA TYR A 177 12.25 -7.20 6.66
C TYR A 177 12.04 -8.43 7.53
N THR A 178 12.69 -8.47 8.70
CA THR A 178 12.36 -9.36 9.79
C THR A 178 11.32 -8.72 10.69
N GLU A 179 10.62 -9.52 11.48
CA GLU A 179 9.64 -9.00 12.45
C GLU A 179 10.28 -8.01 13.43
N GLN A 180 11.52 -8.30 13.91
CA GLN A 180 12.23 -7.38 14.80
C GLN A 180 12.54 -6.05 14.15
N GLN A 181 12.97 -6.03 12.89
CA GLN A 181 13.20 -4.78 12.14
C GLN A 181 11.91 -3.96 12.00
N ILE A 182 10.77 -4.61 11.78
CA ILE A 182 9.46 -3.96 11.70
C ILE A 182 9.10 -3.31 13.04
N ILE A 183 9.29 -4.02 14.16
CA ILE A 183 9.08 -3.49 15.52
C ILE A 183 9.95 -2.26 15.76
N ASP A 184 11.23 -2.35 15.44
CA ASP A 184 12.19 -1.26 15.65
C ASP A 184 11.86 -0.01 14.82
N LEU A 185 11.41 -0.21 13.57
CA LEU A 185 10.94 0.89 12.70
C LEU A 185 9.72 1.60 13.30
N HIS A 186 8.72 0.85 13.78
CA HIS A 186 7.52 1.44 14.39
C HIS A 186 7.86 2.17 15.70
N LYS A 187 8.74 1.59 16.53
CA LYS A 187 9.21 2.24 17.75
C LYS A 187 9.91 3.58 17.45
N LYS A 188 10.76 3.65 16.43
CA LYS A 188 11.40 4.89 15.97
C LYS A 188 10.39 5.90 15.40
N ALA A 189 9.27 5.43 14.86
CA ALA A 189 8.16 6.28 14.41
C ALA A 189 7.23 6.72 15.57
N GLY A 190 7.58 6.42 16.83
CA GLY A 190 6.82 6.82 18.01
C GLY A 190 5.64 5.90 18.34
N ILE A 191 5.57 4.71 17.75
CA ILE A 191 4.51 3.73 18.02
C ILE A 191 4.99 2.75 19.09
N SER A 192 4.29 2.72 20.21
CA SER A 192 4.55 1.77 21.29
C SER A 192 4.02 0.37 20.94
N LYS A 193 4.56 -0.65 21.59
CA LYS A 193 4.25 -2.05 21.26
C LYS A 193 2.76 -2.41 21.49
N ASP A 194 2.14 -1.82 22.48
CA ASP A 194 0.71 -1.99 22.81
C ASP A 194 -0.22 -1.37 21.78
N LYS A 195 0.27 -0.44 20.95
CA LYS A 195 -0.44 0.20 19.83
C LYS A 195 -0.11 -0.42 18.47
N LEU A 196 0.65 -1.51 18.43
CA LEU A 196 1.10 -2.15 17.18
C LEU A 196 0.61 -3.59 17.11
N GLU A 197 -0.26 -3.86 16.16
CA GLU A 197 -0.62 -5.22 15.76
C GLU A 197 0.31 -5.70 14.65
N ILE A 198 0.88 -6.90 14.79
CA ILE A 198 1.70 -7.55 13.77
C ILE A 198 1.01 -8.87 13.39
N ILE A 199 0.63 -9.00 12.14
CA ILE A 199 -0.17 -10.10 11.62
C ILE A 199 0.65 -10.84 10.56
N ARG A 200 0.83 -12.14 10.74
CA ARG A 200 1.49 -12.98 9.74
C ARG A 200 0.57 -13.17 8.53
N ILE A 201 1.11 -12.93 7.32
CA ILE A 201 0.41 -13.12 6.05
C ILE A 201 1.28 -13.94 5.09
N GLY A 202 0.70 -14.40 4.00
CA GLY A 202 1.46 -15.14 2.96
C GLY A 202 2.55 -14.28 2.33
N GLY A 203 3.83 -14.58 2.68
CA GLY A 203 5.03 -13.93 2.15
C GLY A 203 5.49 -12.71 2.94
N GLY A 204 5.08 -12.58 4.22
CA GLY A 204 5.55 -11.52 5.11
C GLY A 204 4.61 -11.20 6.26
N TRP A 205 4.47 -9.92 6.54
CA TRP A 205 3.65 -9.40 7.63
C TRP A 205 2.77 -8.24 7.17
N ALA A 206 1.69 -8.03 7.88
CA ALA A 206 0.94 -6.78 7.89
C ALA A 206 1.02 -6.18 9.29
N THR A 207 1.11 -4.86 9.37
CA THR A 207 1.06 -4.13 10.65
C THR A 207 -0.09 -3.16 10.64
N VAL A 208 -0.83 -3.08 11.76
CA VAL A 208 -1.79 -2.01 12.03
C VAL A 208 -1.28 -1.26 13.25
N ALA A 209 -1.01 0.02 13.08
CA ALA A 209 -0.53 0.89 14.15
C ALA A 209 -1.61 1.92 14.50
N HIS A 210 -1.92 2.03 15.79
CA HIS A 210 -2.91 2.97 16.34
C HIS A 210 -2.21 4.20 16.92
N LYS A 211 -2.87 5.37 16.79
CA LYS A 211 -2.32 6.65 17.29
C LYS A 211 -2.72 6.91 18.74
#